data_2ad42e80163ad8c9412c961361341162
#
_entry.id   2ad42e80163ad8c9412c961361341162
#
_cell.length_a   1.000
_cell.length_b   1.000
_cell.length_c   1.000
_cell.angle_alpha   90.00
_cell.angle_beta   90.00
_cell.angle_gamma   90.00
#
_symmetry.space_group_name_H-M   'P 1'
#
loop_
_entity.id
_entity.type
_entity.pdbx_description
1 polymer ?
#
loop_
_entity_poly.entity_id
_entity_poly.type
_entity_poly.pdbx_seq_one_letter_code
_entity_poly.pdbx_strand_id
1 'polypeptide(L)'
;NSVIELGTSSSLTAPGGNTAGIYADGLYGGITDYEGINKGEMLFGDDSAGLYGINGARLLNTGNITTGSKSLGMSSEASDYLRNKGTIKTGSNSIGMSAKNTALTENSGNINAAGENITALYSENSGISVINNTGNIELTGKNTIGVYLEEGGQQTFNNNKVIKTENSENSSI
;
A
#
# COMPACT_ATOMS: atom_id res chain seq x y z
N ASN A 1 -8.54 -15.83 16.43
CA ASN A 1 -8.21 -14.89 15.37
C ASN A 1 -8.17 -13.49 15.98
N SER A 2 -7.11 -12.75 15.74
CA SER A 2 -6.92 -11.43 16.36
C SER A 2 -7.04 -10.36 15.28
N VAL A 3 -7.78 -9.28 15.60
CA VAL A 3 -7.86 -8.08 14.76
C VAL A 3 -7.10 -6.96 15.47
N ILE A 4 -6.24 -6.26 14.74
CA ILE A 4 -5.57 -5.04 15.21
C ILE A 4 -6.20 -3.87 14.45
N GLU A 5 -6.82 -2.96 15.18
CA GLU A 5 -7.48 -1.80 14.61
C GLU A 5 -7.00 -0.49 15.25
N LEU A 6 -6.58 0.46 14.41
CA LEU A 6 -6.43 1.85 14.81
C LEU A 6 -7.74 2.60 14.52
N GLY A 7 -8.43 3.06 15.57
CA GLY A 7 -9.75 3.70 15.48
C GLY A 7 -9.71 5.08 14.82
N THR A 8 -10.87 5.58 14.39
CA THR A 8 -11.03 6.81 13.59
C THR A 8 -10.50 8.09 14.25
N SER A 9 -10.53 8.18 15.57
CA SER A 9 -10.03 9.36 16.32
C SER A 9 -8.66 9.12 16.95
N SER A 10 -7.96 8.07 16.51
CA SER A 10 -6.67 7.66 17.05
C SER A 10 -5.53 8.03 16.11
N SER A 11 -4.37 8.28 16.66
CA SER A 11 -3.14 8.44 15.90
C SER A 11 -2.05 7.51 16.41
N LEU A 12 -1.23 7.02 15.49
CA LEU A 12 -0.03 6.24 15.75
C LEU A 12 1.15 6.97 15.10
N THR A 13 2.09 7.43 15.91
CA THR A 13 3.16 8.30 15.44
C THR A 13 4.53 7.77 15.87
N ALA A 14 5.44 7.63 14.89
CA ALA A 14 6.85 7.28 15.11
C ALA A 14 7.74 8.03 14.10
N PRO A 15 8.04 9.32 14.35
CA PRO A 15 8.75 10.16 13.39
C PRO A 15 10.22 9.77 13.21
N GLY A 16 10.79 8.97 14.11
CA GLY A 16 12.17 8.46 14.00
C GLY A 16 12.38 7.40 12.93
N GLY A 17 11.31 6.85 12.34
CA GLY A 17 11.42 5.82 11.32
C GLY A 17 11.72 4.42 11.84
N ASN A 18 12.06 3.48 10.92
CA ASN A 18 12.30 2.05 11.20
C ASN A 18 11.12 1.39 11.95
N THR A 19 9.89 1.65 11.53
CA THR A 19 8.69 1.28 12.25
C THR A 19 7.71 0.54 11.34
N ALA A 20 7.07 -0.51 11.85
CA ALA A 20 5.83 -1.05 11.31
C ALA A 20 4.66 -0.57 12.19
N GLY A 21 3.68 0.08 11.58
CA GLY A 21 2.52 0.60 12.31
C GLY A 21 1.60 -0.52 12.79
N ILE A 22 1.01 -1.25 11.85
CA ILE A 22 0.27 -2.49 12.13
C ILE A 22 0.92 -3.63 11.37
N TYR A 23 1.31 -4.67 12.09
CA TYR A 23 1.75 -5.94 11.55
C TYR A 23 0.67 -6.99 11.78
N ALA A 24 0.25 -7.67 10.73
CA ALA A 24 -0.73 -8.74 10.78
C ALA A 24 -0.16 -10.03 10.16
N ASP A 25 -0.28 -11.13 10.90
CA ASP A 25 0.07 -12.47 10.45
C ASP A 25 -1.20 -13.32 10.40
N GLY A 26 -1.62 -13.68 9.19
CA GLY A 26 -2.89 -14.33 8.93
C GLY A 26 -2.82 -15.86 8.92
N LEU A 27 -1.97 -16.48 9.70
CA LEU A 27 -1.55 -17.88 9.65
C LEU A 27 -2.63 -18.97 9.58
N TYR A 28 -3.92 -18.67 9.56
CA TYR A 28 -4.93 -19.72 9.29
C TYR A 28 -6.23 -19.16 8.71
N GLY A 29 -6.53 -19.61 7.51
CA GLY A 29 -7.73 -19.29 6.76
C GLY A 29 -9.03 -19.52 7.52
N GLY A 30 -10.04 -18.73 7.16
CA GLY A 30 -11.38 -18.80 7.70
C GLY A 30 -11.92 -17.50 8.27
N ILE A 31 -11.14 -16.41 8.24
CA ILE A 31 -11.67 -15.09 8.56
C ILE A 31 -12.25 -14.47 7.29
N THR A 32 -13.45 -13.93 7.41
CA THR A 32 -14.08 -13.13 6.37
C THR A 32 -13.73 -11.63 6.50
N ASP A 33 -13.13 -11.25 7.64
CA ASP A 33 -12.82 -9.86 8.00
C ASP A 33 -11.32 -9.56 7.88
N TYR A 34 -10.94 -8.32 8.07
CA TYR A 34 -9.56 -7.86 8.03
C TYR A 34 -8.86 -8.05 9.37
N GLU A 35 -7.59 -8.47 9.34
CA GLU A 35 -6.76 -8.62 10.55
C GLU A 35 -6.03 -7.32 10.91
N GLY A 36 -5.64 -6.52 9.91
CA GLY A 36 -4.98 -5.22 10.12
C GLY A 36 -5.82 -4.07 9.56
N ILE A 37 -6.31 -3.18 10.42
CA ILE A 37 -7.21 -2.09 10.02
C ILE A 37 -6.68 -0.75 10.51
N ASN A 38 -6.49 0.19 9.58
CA ASN A 38 -6.31 1.60 9.93
C ASN A 38 -7.56 2.41 9.58
N LYS A 39 -8.17 3.04 10.58
CA LYS A 39 -9.25 4.03 10.43
C LYS A 39 -8.82 5.42 10.88
N GLY A 40 -7.68 5.52 11.55
CA GLY A 40 -7.13 6.75 12.13
C GLY A 40 -6.01 7.35 11.30
N GLU A 41 -5.07 7.98 11.98
CA GLU A 41 -3.90 8.61 11.40
C GLU A 41 -2.62 7.86 11.78
N MET A 42 -1.83 7.49 10.80
CA MET A 42 -0.49 6.94 10.97
C MET A 42 0.54 7.92 10.40
N LEU A 43 1.55 8.27 11.22
CA LEU A 43 2.61 9.18 10.84
C LEU A 43 3.97 8.58 11.22
N PHE A 44 4.71 8.15 10.22
CA PHE A 44 6.01 7.49 10.40
C PHE A 44 7.11 8.21 9.62
N GLY A 45 8.32 8.13 10.14
CA GLY A 45 9.52 8.60 9.44
C GLY A 45 9.98 7.63 8.36
N ASP A 46 11.27 7.73 8.01
CA ASP A 46 11.90 6.92 6.96
C ASP A 46 12.00 5.44 7.34
N ASP A 47 12.23 4.58 6.33
CA ASP A 47 12.42 3.15 6.49
C ASP A 47 11.26 2.45 7.24
N SER A 48 10.02 2.87 6.99
CA SER A 48 8.84 2.44 7.74
C SER A 48 7.78 1.78 6.86
N ALA A 49 6.86 1.04 7.50
CA ALA A 49 5.65 0.53 6.87
C ALA A 49 4.41 0.94 7.67
N GLY A 50 3.37 1.44 7.01
CA GLY A 50 2.10 1.75 7.66
C GLY A 50 1.37 0.49 8.08
N LEU A 51 0.89 -0.29 7.10
CA LEU A 51 0.32 -1.63 7.32
C LEU A 51 1.21 -2.68 6.65
N TYR A 52 1.51 -3.75 7.38
CA TYR A 52 2.27 -4.87 6.86
C TYR A 52 1.60 -6.20 7.21
N GLY A 53 1.31 -7.02 6.21
CA GLY A 53 0.63 -8.31 6.37
C GLY A 53 1.35 -9.44 5.68
N ILE A 54 1.33 -10.62 6.31
CA ILE A 54 1.88 -11.86 5.77
C ILE A 54 0.92 -13.03 5.95
N ASN A 55 1.19 -14.14 5.26
CA ASN A 55 0.56 -15.45 5.48
C ASN A 55 -0.98 -15.43 5.44
N GLY A 56 -1.58 -14.85 4.41
CA GLY A 56 -3.03 -14.80 4.27
C GLY A 56 -3.69 -13.62 4.98
N ALA A 57 -2.93 -12.70 5.59
CA ALA A 57 -3.49 -11.53 6.27
C ALA A 57 -4.27 -10.63 5.30
N ARG A 58 -5.35 -10.05 5.79
CA ARG A 58 -6.19 -9.08 5.08
C ARG A 58 -6.01 -7.70 5.68
N LEU A 59 -5.59 -6.74 4.88
CA LEU A 59 -5.29 -5.39 5.32
C LEU A 59 -6.28 -4.38 4.74
N LEU A 60 -6.75 -3.47 5.59
CA LEU A 60 -7.65 -2.38 5.21
C LEU A 60 -7.16 -1.02 5.74
N ASN A 61 -6.96 -0.07 4.84
CA ASN A 61 -6.82 1.34 5.21
C ASN A 61 -8.07 2.13 4.83
N THR A 62 -8.71 2.78 5.78
CA THR A 62 -9.76 3.78 5.57
C THR A 62 -9.39 5.16 6.13
N GLY A 63 -8.30 5.24 6.86
CA GLY A 63 -7.74 6.46 7.42
C GLY A 63 -6.58 7.03 6.58
N ASN A 64 -5.67 7.71 7.24
CA ASN A 64 -4.49 8.30 6.64
C ASN A 64 -3.24 7.51 7.04
N ILE A 65 -2.38 7.26 6.08
CA ILE A 65 -1.03 6.72 6.30
C ILE A 65 -0.06 7.71 5.67
N THR A 66 0.88 8.20 6.45
CA THR A 66 1.99 9.03 5.98
C THR A 66 3.29 8.38 6.43
N THR A 67 4.16 8.09 5.47
CA THR A 67 5.50 7.53 5.72
C THR A 67 6.56 8.41 5.08
N GLY A 68 7.77 8.38 5.62
CA GLY A 68 8.92 9.07 5.05
C GLY A 68 9.49 8.36 3.82
N SER A 69 10.77 8.57 3.57
CA SER A 69 11.48 7.95 2.45
C SER A 69 11.86 6.50 2.72
N LYS A 70 12.12 5.71 1.65
CA LYS A 70 12.45 4.29 1.71
C LYS A 70 11.40 3.46 2.45
N SER A 71 10.15 3.81 2.27
CA SER A 71 9.04 3.31 3.08
C SER A 71 7.97 2.63 2.23
N LEU A 72 7.10 1.90 2.90
CA LEU A 72 5.92 1.29 2.33
C LEU A 72 4.67 1.90 2.99
N GLY A 73 3.74 2.41 2.20
CA GLY A 73 2.45 2.82 2.73
C GLY A 73 1.69 1.61 3.28
N MET A 74 1.44 0.64 2.40
CA MET A 74 0.89 -0.67 2.74
C MET A 74 1.70 -1.75 2.04
N SER A 75 1.91 -2.87 2.72
CA SER A 75 2.57 -4.04 2.12
C SER A 75 1.90 -5.33 2.53
N SER A 76 1.80 -6.26 1.60
CA SER A 76 1.34 -7.62 1.85
C SER A 76 2.22 -8.64 1.15
N GLU A 77 2.46 -9.77 1.81
CA GLU A 77 3.21 -10.90 1.28
C GLU A 77 2.48 -12.21 1.56
N ALA A 78 2.25 -13.00 0.51
CA ALA A 78 1.47 -14.22 0.57
C ALA A 78 0.10 -14.01 1.25
N SER A 79 -0.59 -12.95 0.88
CA SER A 79 -1.80 -12.45 1.55
C SER A 79 -3.03 -12.60 0.65
N ASP A 80 -4.22 -12.65 1.27
CA ASP A 80 -5.47 -12.74 0.51
C ASP A 80 -5.89 -11.38 -0.04
N TYR A 81 -5.71 -10.32 0.74
CA TYR A 81 -6.33 -9.04 0.42
C TYR A 81 -5.57 -7.83 0.94
N LEU A 82 -5.29 -6.89 0.04
CA LEU A 82 -4.70 -5.58 0.34
C LEU A 82 -5.63 -4.48 -0.17
N ARG A 83 -6.24 -3.69 0.71
CA ARG A 83 -7.22 -2.68 0.33
C ARG A 83 -6.96 -1.30 0.90
N ASN A 84 -6.86 -0.30 0.02
CA ASN A 84 -6.85 1.11 0.40
C ASN A 84 -8.17 1.80 0.00
N LYS A 85 -8.85 2.39 0.97
CA LYS A 85 -10.00 3.30 0.81
C LYS A 85 -9.72 4.70 1.35
N GLY A 86 -8.63 4.85 2.08
CA GLY A 86 -8.19 6.11 2.68
C GLY A 86 -7.13 6.81 1.85
N THR A 87 -6.22 7.49 2.52
CA THR A 87 -5.12 8.21 1.88
C THR A 87 -3.78 7.60 2.29
N ILE A 88 -2.92 7.38 1.31
CA ILE A 88 -1.51 6.99 1.51
C ILE A 88 -0.63 8.10 0.98
N LYS A 89 0.34 8.55 1.79
CA LYS A 89 1.39 9.49 1.40
C LYS A 89 2.75 8.89 1.70
N THR A 90 3.66 8.91 0.73
CA THR A 90 5.02 8.39 0.90
C THR A 90 6.06 9.38 0.38
N GLY A 91 7.27 9.31 0.92
CA GLY A 91 8.42 10.08 0.45
C GLY A 91 9.20 9.39 -0.67
N SER A 92 10.44 9.81 -0.89
CA SER A 92 11.31 9.29 -1.95
C SER A 92 11.71 7.82 -1.73
N ASN A 93 12.04 7.11 -2.81
CA ASN A 93 12.46 5.70 -2.79
C ASN A 93 11.43 4.78 -2.12
N SER A 94 10.15 5.04 -2.32
CA SER A 94 9.06 4.39 -1.58
C SER A 94 8.03 3.75 -2.49
N ILE A 95 7.21 2.88 -1.90
CA ILE A 95 6.08 2.26 -2.58
C ILE A 95 4.79 2.60 -1.82
N GLY A 96 3.77 3.05 -2.53
CA GLY A 96 2.46 3.31 -1.95
C GLY A 96 1.79 2.03 -1.45
N MET A 97 1.54 1.09 -2.35
CA MET A 97 1.04 -0.26 -2.03
C MET A 97 1.92 -1.32 -2.70
N SER A 98 2.43 -2.25 -1.92
CA SER A 98 3.24 -3.39 -2.36
C SER A 98 2.49 -4.70 -2.12
N ALA A 99 2.26 -5.46 -3.17
CA ALA A 99 1.55 -6.72 -3.13
C ALA A 99 2.42 -7.85 -3.69
N LYS A 100 2.96 -8.70 -2.81
CA LYS A 100 3.70 -9.89 -3.19
C LYS A 100 2.87 -11.14 -2.95
N ASN A 101 2.66 -11.94 -3.99
CA ASN A 101 1.81 -13.13 -3.92
C ASN A 101 0.46 -12.86 -3.22
N THR A 102 -0.16 -11.73 -3.55
CA THR A 102 -1.44 -11.27 -3.00
C THR A 102 -2.54 -11.47 -4.03
N ALA A 103 -3.61 -12.17 -3.65
CA ALA A 103 -4.65 -12.55 -4.60
C ALA A 103 -5.44 -11.35 -5.12
N LEU A 104 -5.78 -10.39 -4.25
CA LEU A 104 -6.55 -9.20 -4.62
C LEU A 104 -5.97 -7.94 -3.97
N THR A 105 -5.65 -6.97 -4.82
CA THR A 105 -5.20 -5.63 -4.40
C THR A 105 -6.20 -4.59 -4.90
N GLU A 106 -6.72 -3.75 -4.02
CA GLU A 106 -7.67 -2.70 -4.37
C GLU A 106 -7.25 -1.33 -3.84
N ASN A 107 -7.19 -0.36 -4.74
CA ASN A 107 -7.11 1.05 -4.38
C ASN A 107 -8.40 1.76 -4.80
N SER A 108 -9.21 2.19 -3.85
CA SER A 108 -10.36 3.07 -4.07
C SER A 108 -10.22 4.41 -3.36
N GLY A 109 -9.13 4.61 -2.64
CA GLY A 109 -8.74 5.85 -1.99
C GLY A 109 -7.73 6.65 -2.82
N ASN A 110 -6.87 7.39 -2.14
CA ASN A 110 -5.84 8.20 -2.77
C ASN A 110 -4.45 7.66 -2.45
N ILE A 111 -3.57 7.67 -3.45
CA ILE A 111 -2.12 7.49 -3.27
C ILE A 111 -1.46 8.76 -3.77
N ASN A 112 -0.89 9.53 -2.83
CA ASN A 112 -0.22 10.79 -3.09
C ASN A 112 1.23 10.68 -2.65
N ALA A 113 2.16 10.68 -3.57
CA ALA A 113 3.55 10.55 -3.21
C ALA A 113 4.40 11.62 -3.89
N ALA A 114 5.36 12.15 -3.13
CA ALA A 114 6.22 13.23 -3.59
C ALA A 114 7.69 12.91 -3.33
N GLY A 115 8.52 13.07 -4.35
CA GLY A 115 9.96 12.82 -4.29
C GLY A 115 10.47 12.09 -5.51
N GLU A 116 11.53 11.30 -5.35
CA GLU A 116 12.19 10.58 -6.43
C GLU A 116 12.06 9.07 -6.23
N ASN A 117 12.06 8.32 -7.35
CA ASN A 117 12.04 6.85 -7.37
C ASN A 117 10.85 6.26 -6.58
N ILE A 118 9.64 6.65 -6.94
CA ILE A 118 8.42 6.23 -6.28
C ILE A 118 7.64 5.29 -7.18
N THR A 119 7.11 4.21 -6.62
CA THR A 119 6.09 3.37 -7.26
C THR A 119 4.79 3.47 -6.48
N ALA A 120 3.68 3.81 -7.14
CA ALA A 120 2.40 3.89 -6.44
C ALA A 120 1.82 2.50 -6.13
N LEU A 121 1.68 1.65 -7.15
CA LEU A 121 1.23 0.27 -7.02
C LEU A 121 2.30 -0.67 -7.56
N TYR A 122 2.80 -1.54 -6.72
CA TYR A 122 3.72 -2.62 -7.08
C TYR A 122 3.06 -3.96 -6.86
N SER A 123 3.17 -4.85 -7.82
CA SER A 123 2.72 -6.23 -7.68
C SER A 123 3.73 -7.22 -8.26
N GLU A 124 4.09 -8.21 -7.46
CA GLU A 124 4.89 -9.37 -7.82
C GLU A 124 4.09 -10.62 -7.44
N ASN A 125 3.73 -11.45 -8.41
CA ASN A 125 2.87 -12.59 -8.12
C ASN A 125 3.23 -13.81 -8.97
N SER A 126 3.46 -14.95 -8.32
CA SER A 126 3.74 -16.22 -9.00
C SER A 126 2.48 -16.99 -9.46
N GLY A 127 1.31 -16.56 -9.01
CA GLY A 127 0.01 -17.14 -9.34
C GLY A 127 -0.91 -16.18 -10.10
N ILE A 128 -2.19 -16.27 -9.82
CA ILE A 128 -3.23 -15.38 -10.37
C ILE A 128 -3.48 -14.25 -9.39
N SER A 129 -3.41 -13.02 -9.84
CA SER A 129 -3.76 -11.85 -9.05
C SER A 129 -4.58 -10.82 -9.83
N VAL A 130 -5.38 -10.05 -9.09
CA VAL A 130 -6.16 -8.94 -9.63
C VAL A 130 -5.82 -7.67 -8.87
N ILE A 131 -5.50 -6.63 -9.62
CA ILE A 131 -5.25 -5.29 -9.08
C ILE A 131 -6.32 -4.36 -9.63
N ASN A 132 -7.15 -3.80 -8.76
CA ASN A 132 -8.21 -2.86 -9.13
C ASN A 132 -7.88 -1.46 -8.61
N ASN A 133 -7.78 -0.48 -9.51
CA ASN A 133 -7.66 0.92 -9.16
C ASN A 133 -8.92 1.68 -9.56
N THR A 134 -9.68 2.14 -8.58
CA THR A 134 -10.82 3.04 -8.72
C THR A 134 -10.60 4.35 -7.95
N GLY A 135 -9.44 4.52 -7.35
CA GLY A 135 -9.00 5.72 -6.65
C GLY A 135 -8.02 6.57 -7.45
N ASN A 136 -7.65 7.72 -6.93
CA ASN A 136 -6.68 8.59 -7.57
C ASN A 136 -5.26 8.22 -7.19
N ILE A 137 -4.36 8.31 -8.16
CA ILE A 137 -2.91 8.19 -7.96
C ILE A 137 -2.26 9.45 -8.49
N GLU A 138 -1.59 10.19 -7.60
CA GLU A 138 -0.86 11.42 -7.93
C GLU A 138 0.58 11.30 -7.44
N LEU A 139 1.51 11.35 -8.38
CA LEU A 139 2.94 11.27 -8.13
C LEU A 139 3.61 12.55 -8.58
N THR A 140 4.41 13.14 -7.70
CA THR A 140 5.15 14.37 -8.00
C THR A 140 6.63 14.14 -7.79
N GLY A 141 7.41 14.26 -8.86
CA GLY A 141 8.87 14.12 -8.79
C GLY A 141 9.45 13.31 -9.93
N LYS A 142 10.69 12.85 -9.77
CA LYS A 142 11.45 12.16 -10.83
C LYS A 142 11.39 10.65 -10.70
N ASN A 143 11.51 9.94 -11.83
CA ASN A 143 11.55 8.49 -11.86
C ASN A 143 10.36 7.85 -11.12
N THR A 144 9.16 8.38 -11.35
CA THR A 144 7.95 7.85 -10.71
C THR A 144 7.24 6.85 -11.61
N ILE A 145 6.71 5.79 -11.01
CA ILE A 145 5.97 4.73 -11.68
C ILE A 145 4.57 4.65 -11.08
N GLY A 146 3.55 4.81 -11.92
CA GLY A 146 2.17 4.67 -11.48
C GLY A 146 1.84 3.24 -11.05
N VAL A 147 2.12 2.27 -11.93
CA VAL A 147 1.89 0.84 -11.68
C VAL A 147 3.06 0.03 -12.22
N TYR A 148 3.59 -0.87 -11.42
CA TYR A 148 4.62 -1.80 -11.82
C TYR A 148 4.18 -3.24 -11.52
N LEU A 149 4.06 -4.04 -12.56
CA LEU A 149 3.76 -5.47 -12.46
C LEU A 149 5.03 -6.24 -12.81
N GLU A 150 5.58 -6.93 -11.82
CA GLU A 150 6.78 -7.74 -12.00
C GLU A 150 6.42 -9.11 -12.60
N GLU A 151 7.30 -9.66 -13.41
CA GLU A 151 7.12 -10.98 -14.02
C GLU A 151 6.86 -12.08 -12.98
N GLY A 152 6.01 -13.03 -13.32
CA GLY A 152 5.76 -14.19 -12.45
C GLY A 152 4.53 -14.96 -12.88
N GLY A 153 3.36 -14.50 -12.52
CA GLY A 153 2.09 -15.16 -12.78
C GLY A 153 1.17 -14.40 -13.73
N GLN A 154 -0.10 -14.76 -13.72
CA GLN A 154 -1.14 -14.04 -14.44
C GLN A 154 -1.64 -12.88 -13.57
N GLN A 155 -1.24 -11.67 -13.93
CA GLN A 155 -1.66 -10.46 -13.24
C GLN A 155 -2.62 -9.66 -14.12
N THR A 156 -3.76 -9.26 -13.55
CA THR A 156 -4.73 -8.41 -14.24
C THR A 156 -4.81 -7.07 -13.54
N PHE A 157 -4.52 -5.99 -14.26
CA PHE A 157 -4.70 -4.62 -13.76
C PHE A 157 -5.91 -3.95 -14.41
N ASN A 158 -6.86 -3.56 -13.58
CA ASN A 158 -8.06 -2.81 -13.98
C ASN A 158 -7.97 -1.39 -13.43
N ASN A 159 -7.93 -0.39 -14.30
CA ASN A 159 -7.87 1.01 -13.90
C ASN A 159 -9.10 1.78 -14.39
N ASN A 160 -9.85 2.39 -13.48
CA ASN A 160 -11.04 3.18 -13.76
C ASN A 160 -10.91 4.65 -13.31
N LYS A 161 -9.68 5.10 -12.99
CA LYS A 161 -9.39 6.46 -12.54
C LYS A 161 -8.10 7.01 -13.14
N VAL A 162 -7.85 8.27 -12.86
CA VAL A 162 -6.64 8.95 -13.32
C VAL A 162 -5.43 8.48 -12.52
N ILE A 163 -4.36 8.13 -13.23
CA ILE A 163 -3.01 8.02 -12.69
C ILE A 163 -2.25 9.21 -13.27
N LYS A 164 -1.73 10.07 -12.41
CA LYS A 164 -1.08 11.32 -12.79
C LYS A 164 0.33 11.37 -12.25
N THR A 165 1.26 11.73 -13.14
CA THR A 165 2.63 12.07 -12.77
C THR A 165 2.89 13.52 -13.10
N GLU A 166 3.38 14.31 -12.15
CA GLU A 166 3.70 15.74 -12.33
C GLU A 166 5.18 16.01 -12.05
N ASN A 167 5.74 16.97 -12.78
CA ASN A 167 7.16 17.36 -12.69
C ASN A 167 8.12 16.18 -12.90
N SER A 168 7.75 15.32 -13.82
CA SER A 168 8.37 14.02 -13.98
C SER A 168 9.38 14.00 -15.13
N GLU A 169 10.67 14.01 -14.80
CA GLU A 169 11.67 13.46 -15.67
C GLU A 169 11.66 11.92 -15.52
N ASN A 170 11.61 11.18 -16.65
CA ASN A 170 11.65 9.72 -16.69
C ASN A 170 10.53 8.99 -15.90
N SER A 171 9.31 9.46 -15.96
CA SER A 171 8.19 8.80 -15.31
C SER A 171 7.35 7.96 -16.26
N SER A 172 6.75 6.90 -15.74
CA SER A 172 5.90 5.97 -16.50
C SER A 172 4.60 5.63 -15.75
N ILE A 173 3.62 5.22 -16.54
CA ILE A 173 2.31 4.75 -16.02
C ILE A 173 2.12 3.31 -16.46
#